data_b1a85641773214744019149cf943ab2c
#
_entry.id   b1a85641773214744019149cf943ab2c
#
_cell.length_a   1.000
_cell.length_b   1.000
_cell.length_c   1.000
_cell.angle_alpha   90.00
_cell.angle_beta   90.00
_cell.angle_gamma   90.00
#
_symmetry.space_group_name_H-M   'P 1'
#
loop_
_entity.id
_entity.type
_entity.pdbx_description
1 polymer ?
#
loop_
_entity_poly.entity_id
_entity_poly.type
_entity_poly.pdbx_seq_one_letter_code
_entity_poly.pdbx_strand_id
1 'polypeptide(L)'
;MKLPLSAPVKPQLAKSARDLPDGEGWCYEPKWDGFRTIVFRDGDEVQLQSRNGRPMNRYFPDVVEQVLALPADRFVLDGEMVVTVEGIQEFDLLSQRIHPAASRVERLRRETPAALVAFDLLADGDEVLLELPYTERRERLAALVADPVELTPATDDPEDAGQWLAGTGEGVIAKESDAPYRPGERVGMVKVKRVRTADTVVVAFRFGKQEGTVGSLILGLYDDDQNLHVVGHTSSFGAKQKRELLELLEPHRTHERGSGEPSRWKS
;
A
#
# COMPACT_ATOMS: atom_id res chain seq x y z
N MET A 1 0.41 -22.31 17.71
CA MET A 1 0.87 -22.59 16.34
C MET A 1 2.22 -23.27 16.34
N LYS A 2 2.41 -24.31 15.55
CA LYS A 2 3.67 -25.06 15.36
C LYS A 2 4.10 -25.00 13.90
N LEU A 3 4.11 -23.79 13.33
CA LEU A 3 4.54 -23.55 11.96
C LEU A 3 6.08 -23.47 11.86
N PRO A 4 6.65 -23.77 10.68
CA PRO A 4 8.10 -23.68 10.46
C PRO A 4 8.60 -22.23 10.45
N LEU A 5 7.70 -21.26 10.20
CA LEU A 5 7.94 -19.84 10.37
C LEU A 5 7.05 -19.29 11.48
N SER A 6 7.63 -18.55 12.40
CA SER A 6 6.91 -17.93 13.53
C SER A 6 6.83 -16.42 13.39
N ALA A 7 5.72 -15.82 13.85
CA ALA A 7 5.58 -14.38 13.90
C ALA A 7 6.56 -13.74 14.92
N PRO A 8 7.11 -12.55 14.64
CA PRO A 8 6.85 -11.74 13.44
C PRO A 8 7.79 -12.07 12.26
N VAL A 9 7.24 -12.20 11.07
CA VAL A 9 7.99 -12.24 9.81
C VAL A 9 7.96 -10.86 9.17
N LYS A 10 9.13 -10.33 8.80
CA LYS A 10 9.18 -9.05 8.06
C LYS A 10 8.81 -9.28 6.59
N PRO A 11 7.82 -8.56 6.02
CA PRO A 11 7.55 -8.71 4.60
C PRO A 11 8.72 -8.21 3.75
N GLN A 12 8.96 -8.86 2.62
CA GLN A 12 9.90 -8.38 1.60
C GLN A 12 9.42 -7.06 1.02
N LEU A 13 10.35 -6.16 0.69
CA LEU A 13 10.05 -4.78 0.27
C LEU A 13 10.48 -4.56 -1.18
N ALA A 14 9.70 -3.77 -1.92
CA ALA A 14 10.05 -3.37 -3.28
C ALA A 14 10.90 -2.10 -3.32
N LYS A 15 11.87 -2.03 -4.25
CA LYS A 15 12.53 -0.78 -4.64
C LYS A 15 11.54 0.08 -5.45
N SER A 16 11.63 1.41 -5.33
CA SER A 16 10.86 2.28 -6.22
C SER A 16 11.60 2.45 -7.54
N ALA A 17 10.89 2.32 -8.65
CA ALA A 17 11.36 2.65 -9.98
C ALA A 17 10.38 3.62 -10.64
N ARG A 18 10.82 4.26 -11.71
CA ARG A 18 10.02 5.16 -12.52
C ARG A 18 9.22 4.39 -13.57
N ASP A 19 9.87 3.44 -14.20
CA ASP A 19 9.36 2.66 -15.32
C ASP A 19 9.34 1.17 -14.95
N LEU A 20 8.50 0.39 -15.61
CA LEU A 20 8.50 -1.06 -15.47
C LEU A 20 9.85 -1.61 -15.99
N PRO A 21 10.44 -2.58 -15.30
CA PRO A 21 11.57 -3.29 -15.88
C PRO A 21 11.13 -4.06 -17.12
N ASP A 22 11.98 -4.11 -18.13
CA ASP A 22 11.75 -4.82 -19.39
C ASP A 22 12.58 -6.09 -19.44
N GLY A 23 12.25 -6.98 -20.37
CA GLY A 23 12.97 -8.22 -20.65
C GLY A 23 12.43 -9.42 -19.93
N GLU A 24 13.08 -10.55 -20.15
CA GLU A 24 12.71 -11.84 -19.57
C GLU A 24 12.99 -11.89 -18.06
N GLY A 25 12.29 -12.77 -17.36
CA GLY A 25 12.52 -13.03 -15.94
C GLY A 25 11.78 -12.12 -14.98
N TRP A 26 10.78 -11.40 -15.45
CA TRP A 26 9.88 -10.59 -14.61
C TRP A 26 8.47 -11.15 -14.62
N CYS A 27 7.83 -11.08 -13.45
CA CYS A 27 6.39 -11.30 -13.27
C CYS A 27 5.79 -10.04 -12.67
N TYR A 28 4.73 -9.55 -13.27
CA TYR A 28 4.06 -8.30 -12.88
C TYR A 28 2.74 -8.61 -12.20
N GLU A 29 2.43 -7.85 -11.16
CA GLU A 29 1.19 -7.90 -10.39
C GLU A 29 0.65 -6.49 -10.19
N PRO A 30 -0.68 -6.30 -10.09
CA PRO A 30 -1.22 -5.01 -9.67
C PRO A 30 -0.76 -4.68 -8.25
N LYS A 31 -0.42 -3.42 -8.05
CA LYS A 31 -0.11 -2.94 -6.71
C LYS A 31 -1.39 -2.61 -5.97
N TRP A 32 -1.71 -3.43 -5.00
CA TRP A 32 -2.87 -3.24 -4.12
C TRP A 32 -2.67 -2.08 -3.15
N ASP A 33 -3.75 -1.36 -2.84
CA ASP A 33 -3.78 -0.28 -1.87
C ASP A 33 -4.56 -0.70 -0.62
N GLY A 34 -3.84 -1.22 0.35
CA GLY A 34 -4.43 -1.81 1.53
C GLY A 34 -3.47 -1.94 2.71
N PHE A 35 -3.71 -2.95 3.53
CA PHE A 35 -2.84 -3.30 4.64
C PHE A 35 -2.09 -4.59 4.36
N ARG A 36 -0.77 -4.48 4.10
CA ARG A 36 0.12 -5.64 3.98
C ARG A 36 0.00 -6.54 5.19
N THR A 37 -0.25 -7.81 4.93
CA THR A 37 -0.56 -8.78 5.96
C THR A 37 0.19 -10.08 5.73
N ILE A 38 0.98 -10.52 6.72
CA ILE A 38 1.46 -11.89 6.79
C ILE A 38 0.41 -12.70 7.56
N VAL A 39 -0.07 -13.76 6.93
CA VAL A 39 -1.09 -14.64 7.48
C VAL A 39 -0.43 -15.96 7.89
N PHE A 40 -0.65 -16.36 9.13
CA PHE A 40 -0.24 -17.65 9.67
C PHE A 40 -1.50 -18.47 9.96
N ARG A 41 -1.56 -19.70 9.46
CA ARG A 41 -2.62 -20.65 9.80
C ARG A 41 -2.02 -21.98 10.25
N ASP A 42 -2.53 -22.49 11.36
CA ASP A 42 -2.16 -23.80 11.92
C ASP A 42 -3.43 -24.46 12.49
N GLY A 43 -4.11 -25.27 11.67
CA GLY A 43 -5.43 -25.81 11.98
C GLY A 43 -6.48 -24.69 12.08
N ASP A 44 -7.12 -24.62 13.25
CA ASP A 44 -8.13 -23.59 13.56
C ASP A 44 -7.51 -22.27 14.09
N GLU A 45 -6.19 -22.23 14.28
CA GLU A 45 -5.51 -21.03 14.73
C GLU A 45 -5.09 -20.17 13.52
N VAL A 46 -5.54 -18.92 13.50
CA VAL A 46 -5.15 -17.92 12.49
C VAL A 46 -4.53 -16.71 13.19
N GLN A 47 -3.42 -16.22 12.67
CA GLN A 47 -2.83 -14.95 13.08
C GLN A 47 -2.62 -14.06 11.85
N LEU A 48 -3.20 -12.86 11.89
CA LEU A 48 -2.98 -11.79 10.93
C LEU A 48 -1.94 -10.83 11.50
N GLN A 49 -0.84 -10.64 10.79
CA GLN A 49 0.25 -9.77 11.19
C GLN A 49 0.39 -8.60 10.22
N SER A 50 0.35 -7.37 10.72
CA SER A 50 0.61 -6.17 9.91
C SER A 50 2.08 -6.09 9.45
N ARG A 51 2.36 -5.23 8.48
CA ARG A 51 3.71 -4.91 8.00
C ARG A 51 4.73 -4.66 9.13
N ASN A 52 4.28 -4.08 10.24
CA ASN A 52 5.13 -3.73 11.39
C ASN A 52 5.12 -4.79 12.51
N GLY A 53 4.64 -6.00 12.22
CA GLY A 53 4.62 -7.11 13.18
C GLY A 53 3.50 -7.06 14.21
N ARG A 54 2.52 -6.15 14.10
CA ARG A 54 1.42 -6.03 15.06
C ARG A 54 0.27 -6.96 14.69
N PRO A 55 -0.40 -7.62 15.67
CA PRO A 55 -1.56 -8.46 15.41
C PRO A 55 -2.76 -7.63 14.96
N MET A 56 -3.51 -8.15 13.97
CA MET A 56 -4.66 -7.45 13.38
C MET A 56 -5.99 -8.22 13.48
N ASN A 57 -6.01 -9.43 14.00
CA ASN A 57 -7.20 -10.29 14.10
C ASN A 57 -8.43 -9.57 14.65
N ARG A 58 -8.25 -8.78 15.73
CA ARG A 58 -9.37 -8.06 16.36
C ARG A 58 -10.07 -7.06 15.46
N TYR A 59 -9.40 -6.56 14.43
CA TYR A 59 -9.93 -5.57 13.51
C TYR A 59 -10.52 -6.18 12.24
N PHE A 60 -10.11 -7.41 11.91
CA PHE A 60 -10.44 -8.11 10.67
C PHE A 60 -10.93 -9.54 10.94
N PRO A 61 -12.00 -9.74 11.74
CA PRO A 61 -12.56 -11.07 11.97
C PRO A 61 -13.11 -11.72 10.71
N ASP A 62 -13.61 -10.93 9.76
CA ASP A 62 -14.04 -11.34 8.41
C ASP A 62 -12.88 -11.95 7.61
N VAL A 63 -11.68 -11.40 7.66
CA VAL A 63 -10.50 -11.98 7.00
C VAL A 63 -10.05 -13.26 7.70
N VAL A 64 -10.16 -13.33 9.03
CA VAL A 64 -9.89 -14.59 9.77
C VAL A 64 -10.83 -15.69 9.29
N GLU A 65 -12.13 -15.41 9.11
CA GLU A 65 -13.14 -16.34 8.59
C GLU A 65 -12.79 -16.78 7.15
N GLN A 66 -12.35 -15.86 6.29
CA GLN A 66 -11.88 -16.18 4.92
C GLN A 66 -10.69 -17.15 4.94
N VAL A 67 -9.70 -16.90 5.79
CA VAL A 67 -8.53 -17.78 5.91
C VAL A 67 -8.93 -19.17 6.42
N LEU A 68 -9.85 -19.25 7.38
CA LEU A 68 -10.35 -20.53 7.89
C LEU A 68 -11.17 -21.33 6.87
N ALA A 69 -11.74 -20.67 5.88
CA ALA A 69 -12.51 -21.33 4.81
C ALA A 69 -11.62 -21.98 3.73
N LEU A 70 -10.32 -21.66 3.67
CA LEU A 70 -9.41 -22.29 2.72
C LEU A 70 -9.27 -23.80 3.01
N PRO A 71 -9.11 -24.64 1.97
CA PRO A 71 -8.93 -26.09 2.14
C PRO A 71 -7.63 -26.47 2.88
N ALA A 72 -6.54 -25.74 2.62
CA ALA A 72 -5.27 -25.93 3.33
C ALA A 72 -5.36 -25.38 4.75
N ASP A 73 -4.86 -26.11 5.72
CA ASP A 73 -4.96 -25.80 7.15
C ASP A 73 -3.63 -25.43 7.82
N ARG A 74 -2.50 -25.52 7.07
CA ARG A 74 -1.17 -25.16 7.61
C ARG A 74 -0.32 -24.42 6.59
N PHE A 75 -0.16 -23.11 6.76
CA PHE A 75 0.63 -22.29 5.84
C PHE A 75 1.02 -20.93 6.45
N VAL A 76 1.98 -20.27 5.79
CA VAL A 76 2.28 -18.85 5.99
C VAL A 76 2.27 -18.17 4.62
N LEU A 77 1.40 -17.18 4.42
CA LEU A 77 1.33 -16.42 3.17
C LEU A 77 1.50 -14.92 3.42
N ASP A 78 1.84 -14.22 2.35
CA ASP A 78 1.95 -12.77 2.28
C ASP A 78 0.87 -12.22 1.34
N GLY A 79 0.13 -11.24 1.80
CA GLY A 79 -1.01 -10.69 1.09
C GLY A 79 -1.30 -9.24 1.45
N GLU A 80 -2.33 -8.71 0.86
CA GLU A 80 -2.87 -7.39 1.15
C GLU A 80 -4.33 -7.50 1.55
N MET A 81 -4.73 -6.89 2.67
CA MET A 81 -6.13 -6.71 2.98
C MET A 81 -6.63 -5.45 2.32
N VAL A 82 -7.72 -5.55 1.60
CA VAL A 82 -8.35 -4.44 0.86
C VAL A 82 -9.82 -4.31 1.19
N VAL A 83 -10.39 -3.13 0.98
CA VAL A 83 -11.82 -2.90 0.85
C VAL A 83 -12.07 -2.38 -0.55
N THR A 84 -13.00 -3.01 -1.27
CA THR A 84 -13.36 -2.63 -2.64
C THR A 84 -14.85 -2.29 -2.68
N VAL A 85 -15.16 -1.13 -3.27
CA VAL A 85 -16.53 -0.68 -3.53
C VAL A 85 -16.67 -0.44 -5.01
N GLU A 86 -17.63 -1.10 -5.65
CA GLU A 86 -17.85 -0.99 -7.11
C GLU A 86 -16.58 -1.20 -7.96
N GLY A 87 -15.69 -2.11 -7.53
CA GLY A 87 -14.43 -2.42 -8.21
C GLY A 87 -13.29 -1.43 -7.94
N ILE A 88 -13.48 -0.42 -7.08
CA ILE A 88 -12.48 0.56 -6.70
C ILE A 88 -11.97 0.27 -5.28
N GLN A 89 -10.67 0.30 -5.09
CA GLN A 89 -10.05 0.12 -3.77
C GLN A 89 -10.22 1.39 -2.93
N GLU A 90 -10.80 1.22 -1.72
CA GLU A 90 -11.14 2.31 -0.81
C GLU A 90 -10.31 2.21 0.48
N PHE A 91 -9.10 2.72 0.44
CA PHE A 91 -8.17 2.70 1.57
C PHE A 91 -8.71 3.42 2.82
N ASP A 92 -9.46 4.51 2.64
CA ASP A 92 -10.06 5.26 3.76
C ASP A 92 -11.09 4.42 4.51
N LEU A 93 -11.90 3.61 3.81
CA LEU A 93 -12.84 2.68 4.43
C LEU A 93 -12.10 1.57 5.18
N LEU A 94 -11.04 1.01 4.58
CA LEU A 94 -10.20 0.03 5.25
C LEU A 94 -9.56 0.60 6.52
N SER A 95 -9.05 1.83 6.48
CA SER A 95 -8.41 2.49 7.62
C SER A 95 -9.37 2.70 8.80
N GLN A 96 -10.65 2.90 8.55
CA GLN A 96 -11.68 3.04 9.59
C GLN A 96 -11.90 1.76 10.41
N ARG A 97 -11.47 0.59 9.90
CA ARG A 97 -11.54 -0.70 10.59
C ARG A 97 -10.64 -0.73 11.84
N ILE A 98 -9.54 0.04 11.85
CA ILE A 98 -8.63 0.12 13.00
C ILE A 98 -9.25 0.97 14.10
N HIS A 99 -10.10 0.36 14.90
CA HIS A 99 -10.85 1.06 15.95
C HIS A 99 -10.88 0.29 17.28
N PRO A 100 -10.78 0.95 18.44
CA PRO A 100 -10.76 0.28 19.73
C PRO A 100 -12.10 -0.38 20.12
N ALA A 101 -13.25 0.16 19.67
CA ALA A 101 -14.57 -0.35 20.01
C ALA A 101 -14.95 -1.56 19.15
N ALA A 102 -15.16 -2.72 19.80
CA ALA A 102 -15.56 -3.96 19.13
C ALA A 102 -16.89 -3.85 18.37
N SER A 103 -17.86 -3.08 18.91
CA SER A 103 -19.15 -2.85 18.24
C SER A 103 -19.01 -2.14 16.90
N ARG A 104 -18.04 -1.22 16.76
CA ARG A 104 -17.76 -0.55 15.49
C ARG A 104 -17.09 -1.51 14.51
N VAL A 105 -16.14 -2.33 14.96
CA VAL A 105 -15.51 -3.35 14.12
C VAL A 105 -16.57 -4.32 13.59
N GLU A 106 -17.48 -4.80 14.45
CA GLU A 106 -18.56 -5.71 14.09
C GLU A 106 -19.54 -5.09 13.07
N ARG A 107 -19.85 -3.81 13.20
CA ARG A 107 -20.65 -3.08 12.21
C ARG A 107 -19.92 -2.98 10.87
N LEU A 108 -18.68 -2.49 10.88
CA LEU A 108 -17.91 -2.23 9.65
C LEU A 108 -17.55 -3.51 8.89
N ARG A 109 -17.40 -4.67 9.57
CA ARG A 109 -17.18 -5.93 8.86
C ARG A 109 -18.38 -6.34 7.98
N ARG A 110 -19.57 -5.82 8.27
CA ARG A 110 -20.80 -6.06 7.47
C ARG A 110 -21.03 -4.98 6.42
N GLU A 111 -20.77 -3.72 6.78
CA GLU A 111 -21.00 -2.56 5.90
C GLU A 111 -19.90 -2.43 4.84
N THR A 112 -18.65 -2.69 5.23
CA THR A 112 -17.44 -2.57 4.39
C THR A 112 -16.51 -3.76 4.67
N PRO A 113 -16.90 -4.99 4.23
CA PRO A 113 -16.09 -6.18 4.45
C PRO A 113 -14.72 -6.02 3.79
N ALA A 114 -13.68 -6.50 4.47
CA ALA A 114 -12.35 -6.59 3.90
C ALA A 114 -12.17 -7.92 3.18
N ALA A 115 -11.44 -7.90 2.07
CA ALA A 115 -10.98 -9.07 1.34
C ALA A 115 -9.47 -9.26 1.52
N LEU A 116 -9.02 -10.51 1.51
CA LEU A 116 -7.61 -10.86 1.47
C LEU A 116 -7.20 -11.21 0.05
N VAL A 117 -6.20 -10.51 -0.48
CA VAL A 117 -5.55 -10.82 -1.75
C VAL A 117 -4.17 -11.38 -1.46
N ALA A 118 -3.94 -12.64 -1.79
CA ALA A 118 -2.67 -13.33 -1.58
C ALA A 118 -1.76 -13.19 -2.80
N PHE A 119 -0.44 -13.00 -2.59
CA PHE A 119 0.53 -12.83 -3.68
C PHE A 119 1.89 -13.48 -3.44
N ASP A 120 2.12 -14.11 -2.28
CA ASP A 120 3.30 -14.94 -2.04
C ASP A 120 3.02 -16.01 -0.99
N LEU A 121 3.72 -17.15 -1.06
CA LEU A 121 3.63 -18.25 -0.10
C LEU A 121 5.00 -18.45 0.55
N LEU A 122 5.06 -18.37 1.87
CA LEU A 122 6.30 -18.38 2.63
C LEU A 122 6.58 -19.72 3.28
N ALA A 123 5.53 -20.46 3.62
CA ALA A 123 5.58 -21.84 4.11
C ALA A 123 4.31 -22.59 3.73
N ASP A 124 4.46 -23.89 3.45
CA ASP A 124 3.38 -24.83 3.16
C ASP A 124 3.58 -26.09 4.01
N GLY A 125 2.63 -26.40 4.88
CA GLY A 125 2.80 -27.45 5.88
C GLY A 125 4.03 -27.19 6.77
N ASP A 126 4.97 -28.14 6.72
CA ASP A 126 6.25 -28.07 7.46
C ASP A 126 7.43 -27.54 6.61
N GLU A 127 7.19 -27.20 5.34
CA GLU A 127 8.21 -26.72 4.41
C GLU A 127 8.30 -25.19 4.41
N VAL A 128 9.52 -24.65 4.55
CA VAL A 128 9.83 -23.22 4.37
C VAL A 128 10.19 -22.98 2.92
N LEU A 129 9.48 -22.06 2.25
CA LEU A 129 9.61 -21.82 0.81
C LEU A 129 10.47 -20.60 0.47
N LEU A 130 11.05 -19.91 1.46
CA LEU A 130 11.73 -18.62 1.26
C LEU A 130 12.87 -18.67 0.24
N GLU A 131 13.57 -19.80 0.12
CA GLU A 131 14.69 -19.96 -0.81
C GLU A 131 14.28 -20.41 -2.23
N LEU A 132 13.02 -20.79 -2.42
CA LEU A 132 12.51 -21.18 -3.73
C LEU A 132 12.35 -19.96 -4.66
N PRO A 133 12.43 -20.15 -6.00
CA PRO A 133 12.04 -19.13 -6.96
C PRO A 133 10.63 -18.59 -6.73
N TYR A 134 10.42 -17.31 -7.05
CA TYR A 134 9.07 -16.71 -6.93
C TYR A 134 8.01 -17.50 -7.73
N THR A 135 8.35 -17.92 -8.94
CA THR A 135 7.46 -18.72 -9.81
C THR A 135 6.95 -19.99 -9.13
N GLU A 136 7.84 -20.74 -8.48
CA GLU A 136 7.48 -21.97 -7.78
C GLU A 136 6.59 -21.67 -6.54
N ARG A 137 6.93 -20.63 -5.76
CA ARG A 137 6.09 -20.21 -4.64
C ARG A 137 4.69 -19.77 -5.10
N ARG A 138 4.62 -19.09 -6.25
CA ARG A 138 3.35 -18.65 -6.83
C ARG A 138 2.49 -19.82 -7.33
N GLU A 139 3.09 -20.83 -7.96
CA GLU A 139 2.37 -22.03 -8.38
C GLU A 139 1.75 -22.74 -7.17
N ARG A 140 2.50 -22.91 -6.09
CA ARG A 140 1.99 -23.49 -4.84
C ARG A 140 0.92 -22.61 -4.20
N LEU A 141 1.08 -21.29 -4.21
CA LEU A 141 0.06 -20.35 -3.74
C LEU A 141 -1.23 -20.50 -4.53
N ALA A 142 -1.14 -20.61 -5.86
CA ALA A 142 -2.31 -20.77 -6.73
C ALA A 142 -3.06 -22.09 -6.48
N ALA A 143 -2.34 -23.14 -6.08
CA ALA A 143 -2.96 -24.42 -5.69
C ALA A 143 -3.61 -24.36 -4.28
N LEU A 144 -3.13 -23.47 -3.40
CA LEU A 144 -3.59 -23.35 -2.03
C LEU A 144 -4.78 -22.39 -1.90
N VAL A 145 -4.77 -21.28 -2.64
CA VAL A 145 -5.76 -20.21 -2.54
C VAL A 145 -7.04 -20.60 -3.29
N ALA A 146 -8.16 -20.39 -2.63
CA ALA A 146 -9.51 -20.57 -3.19
C ALA A 146 -10.45 -19.52 -2.59
N ASP A 147 -11.62 -19.31 -3.22
CA ASP A 147 -12.67 -18.46 -2.66
C ASP A 147 -12.92 -18.78 -1.18
N PRO A 148 -13.02 -17.80 -0.29
CA PRO A 148 -13.14 -16.36 -0.54
C PRO A 148 -11.82 -15.55 -0.51
N VAL A 149 -10.65 -16.19 -0.45
CA VAL A 149 -9.35 -15.51 -0.57
C VAL A 149 -9.00 -15.38 -2.05
N GLU A 150 -8.60 -14.19 -2.46
CA GLU A 150 -8.26 -13.91 -3.86
C GLU A 150 -6.78 -14.16 -4.12
N LEU A 151 -6.45 -14.79 -5.24
CA LEU A 151 -5.10 -14.80 -5.77
C LEU A 151 -4.88 -13.53 -6.60
N THR A 152 -3.82 -12.76 -6.32
CA THR A 152 -3.49 -11.60 -7.16
C THR A 152 -3.30 -12.03 -8.63
N PRO A 153 -3.85 -11.31 -9.63
CA PRO A 153 -3.54 -11.59 -11.02
C PRO A 153 -2.06 -11.30 -11.30
N ALA A 154 -1.50 -12.02 -12.26
CA ALA A 154 -0.11 -11.83 -12.68
C ALA A 154 0.04 -12.08 -14.16
N THR A 155 1.03 -11.41 -14.77
CA THR A 155 1.43 -11.56 -16.17
C THR A 155 2.95 -11.44 -16.28
N ASP A 156 3.52 -12.04 -17.31
CA ASP A 156 4.92 -11.83 -17.74
C ASP A 156 5.01 -10.79 -18.87
N ASP A 157 3.87 -10.32 -19.39
CA ASP A 157 3.78 -9.30 -20.42
C ASP A 157 3.77 -7.88 -19.83
N PRO A 158 4.79 -7.04 -20.10
CA PRO A 158 4.82 -5.66 -19.63
C PRO A 158 3.73 -4.77 -20.26
N GLU A 159 3.15 -5.12 -21.43
CA GLU A 159 2.04 -4.39 -22.03
C GLU A 159 0.76 -4.59 -21.20
N ASP A 160 0.47 -5.82 -20.80
CA ASP A 160 -0.65 -6.13 -19.90
C ASP A 160 -0.47 -5.45 -18.54
N ALA A 161 0.74 -5.48 -17.98
CA ALA A 161 1.06 -4.77 -16.76
C ALA A 161 0.86 -3.24 -16.88
N GLY A 162 1.13 -2.69 -18.07
CA GLY A 162 0.90 -1.29 -18.40
C GLY A 162 -0.57 -0.87 -18.26
N GLN A 163 -1.52 -1.78 -18.48
CA GLN A 163 -2.95 -1.51 -18.30
C GLN A 163 -3.29 -1.23 -16.84
N TRP A 164 -2.62 -1.88 -15.88
CA TRP A 164 -2.80 -1.59 -14.44
C TRP A 164 -2.25 -0.21 -14.06
N LEU A 165 -1.18 0.26 -14.72
CA LEU A 165 -0.69 1.64 -14.54
C LEU A 165 -1.64 2.68 -15.13
N ALA A 166 -2.28 2.37 -16.26
CA ALA A 166 -3.25 3.26 -16.91
C ALA A 166 -4.61 3.28 -16.16
N GLY A 167 -4.95 2.20 -15.48
CA GLY A 167 -6.23 2.01 -14.78
C GLY A 167 -6.38 2.83 -13.49
N THR A 168 -7.28 2.42 -12.61
CA THR A 168 -7.58 3.08 -11.33
C THR A 168 -6.66 2.66 -10.17
N GLY A 169 -5.86 1.60 -10.35
CA GLY A 169 -4.97 1.04 -9.34
C GLY A 169 -3.83 1.97 -8.90
N GLU A 170 -3.11 1.58 -7.86
CA GLU A 170 -1.99 2.36 -7.30
C GLU A 170 -0.69 2.23 -8.11
N GLY A 171 -0.60 1.20 -8.94
CA GLY A 171 0.59 0.89 -9.74
C GLY A 171 0.79 -0.59 -10.00
N VAL A 172 2.06 -0.97 -10.18
CA VAL A 172 2.49 -2.35 -10.47
C VAL A 172 3.64 -2.74 -9.55
N ILE A 173 3.66 -4.00 -9.14
CA ILE A 173 4.81 -4.67 -8.54
C ILE A 173 5.38 -5.61 -9.60
N ALA A 174 6.65 -5.44 -9.94
CA ALA A 174 7.41 -6.38 -10.75
C ALA A 174 8.30 -7.21 -9.82
N LYS A 175 8.25 -8.53 -9.95
CA LYS A 175 9.01 -9.51 -9.18
C LYS A 175 9.95 -10.28 -10.11
N GLU A 176 11.19 -10.45 -9.72
CA GLU A 176 12.12 -11.33 -10.43
C GLU A 176 11.64 -12.78 -10.29
N SER A 177 11.41 -13.46 -11.40
CA SER A 177 10.80 -14.80 -11.48
C SER A 177 11.57 -15.86 -10.69
N ASP A 178 12.90 -15.78 -10.71
CA ASP A 178 13.79 -16.72 -10.04
C ASP A 178 14.26 -16.25 -8.64
N ALA A 179 13.78 -15.08 -8.17
CA ALA A 179 14.24 -14.54 -6.90
C ALA A 179 13.65 -15.28 -5.70
N PRO A 180 14.46 -15.55 -4.67
CA PRO A 180 13.97 -16.01 -3.38
C PRO A 180 13.24 -14.89 -2.65
N TYR A 181 12.45 -15.27 -1.63
CA TYR A 181 11.83 -14.30 -0.73
C TYR A 181 12.82 -13.88 0.36
N ARG A 182 13.11 -12.57 0.47
CA ARG A 182 14.08 -12.01 1.43
C ARG A 182 13.36 -11.13 2.46
N PRO A 183 13.03 -11.68 3.65
CA PRO A 183 12.31 -10.95 4.68
C PRO A 183 12.99 -9.64 5.10
N GLY A 184 12.27 -8.53 4.99
CA GLY A 184 12.73 -7.19 5.38
C GLY A 184 13.67 -6.50 4.38
N GLU A 185 14.11 -7.18 3.33
CA GLU A 185 15.04 -6.65 2.33
C GLU A 185 14.30 -6.00 1.14
N ARG A 186 15.04 -5.15 0.39
CA ARG A 186 14.55 -4.49 -0.84
C ARG A 186 15.28 -5.05 -2.06
N VAL A 187 15.08 -6.33 -2.32
CA VAL A 187 15.70 -7.07 -3.43
C VAL A 187 14.65 -7.90 -4.15
N GLY A 188 14.90 -8.27 -5.41
CA GLY A 188 14.00 -9.14 -6.19
C GLY A 188 12.62 -8.55 -6.50
N MET A 189 12.31 -7.33 -6.07
CA MET A 189 11.05 -6.66 -6.36
C MET A 189 11.23 -5.17 -6.63
N VAL A 190 10.47 -4.69 -7.62
CA VAL A 190 10.36 -3.27 -7.99
C VAL A 190 8.90 -2.85 -7.94
N LYS A 191 8.63 -1.63 -7.47
CA LYS A 191 7.31 -1.03 -7.55
C LYS A 191 7.33 0.19 -8.45
N VAL A 192 6.42 0.25 -9.39
CA VAL A 192 6.14 1.41 -10.22
C VAL A 192 4.78 1.95 -9.82
N LYS A 193 4.76 3.20 -9.38
CA LYS A 193 3.50 3.84 -8.98
C LYS A 193 2.97 4.69 -10.12
N ARG A 194 1.64 4.70 -10.25
CA ARG A 194 0.98 5.65 -11.12
C ARG A 194 1.30 7.06 -10.65
N VAL A 195 1.85 7.88 -11.54
CA VAL A 195 2.07 9.30 -11.27
C VAL A 195 0.77 10.04 -11.59
N ARG A 196 0.20 10.67 -10.55
CA ARG A 196 -0.91 11.61 -10.71
C ARG A 196 -0.35 13.01 -10.55
N THR A 197 -0.66 13.89 -11.48
CA THR A 197 -0.32 15.31 -11.42
C THR A 197 -1.59 16.13 -11.34
N ALA A 198 -1.53 17.23 -10.61
CA ALA A 198 -2.59 18.23 -10.57
C ALA A 198 -1.95 19.61 -10.60
N ASP A 199 -2.50 20.51 -11.40
CA ASP A 199 -2.14 21.91 -11.35
C ASP A 199 -2.80 22.53 -10.11
N THR A 200 -1.98 23.15 -9.26
CA THR A 200 -2.45 23.74 -8.01
C THR A 200 -1.97 25.18 -7.87
N VAL A 201 -2.72 25.98 -7.14
CA VAL A 201 -2.33 27.33 -6.76
C VAL A 201 -1.48 27.28 -5.51
N VAL A 202 -0.37 28.01 -5.45
CA VAL A 202 0.38 28.23 -4.22
C VAL A 202 -0.34 29.33 -3.41
N VAL A 203 -1.06 28.90 -2.39
CA VAL A 203 -1.86 29.79 -1.52
C VAL A 203 -0.97 30.53 -0.51
N ALA A 204 0.02 29.81 0.02
CA ALA A 204 0.95 30.33 1.01
C ALA A 204 2.23 29.49 1.03
N PHE A 205 3.24 29.95 1.75
CA PHE A 205 4.41 29.15 2.06
C PHE A 205 4.81 29.31 3.54
N ARG A 206 5.55 28.32 4.03
CA ARG A 206 6.19 28.39 5.35
C ARG A 206 7.69 28.53 5.16
N PHE A 207 8.32 29.34 5.98
CA PHE A 207 9.78 29.45 6.01
C PHE A 207 10.42 28.13 6.46
N GLY A 208 11.57 27.85 5.91
CA GLY A 208 12.39 26.72 6.32
C GLY A 208 13.10 26.96 7.66
N LYS A 209 13.70 25.90 8.21
CA LYS A 209 14.54 26.01 9.42
C LYS A 209 15.80 26.87 9.17
N GLN A 210 16.31 26.87 7.95
CA GLN A 210 17.42 27.70 7.52
C GLN A 210 16.84 29.02 7.03
N GLU A 211 17.42 30.14 7.50
CA GLU A 211 17.06 31.49 7.05
C GLU A 211 17.20 31.62 5.52
N GLY A 212 16.34 32.39 4.90
CA GLY A 212 16.32 32.54 3.45
C GLY A 212 15.85 31.34 2.64
N THR A 213 15.06 30.43 3.24
CA THR A 213 14.56 29.27 2.54
C THR A 213 13.07 29.06 2.76
N VAL A 214 12.40 28.45 1.74
CA VAL A 214 11.03 27.91 1.86
C VAL A 214 11.08 26.51 2.45
N GLY A 215 10.29 26.25 3.49
CA GLY A 215 10.15 24.94 4.10
C GLY A 215 9.07 24.09 3.45
N SER A 216 7.91 24.70 3.15
CA SER A 216 6.80 24.04 2.47
C SER A 216 5.93 25.04 1.72
N LEU A 217 5.28 24.58 0.65
CA LEU A 217 4.23 25.29 -0.06
C LEU A 217 2.87 24.76 0.40
N ILE A 218 1.92 25.67 0.62
CA ILE A 218 0.52 25.34 0.85
C ILE A 218 -0.18 25.43 -0.49
N LEU A 219 -0.89 24.37 -0.85
CA LEU A 219 -1.49 24.17 -2.17
C LEU A 219 -3.02 24.28 -2.08
N GLY A 220 -3.61 24.93 -3.05
CA GLY A 220 -5.05 25.12 -3.18
C GLY A 220 -5.58 24.76 -4.56
N LEU A 221 -6.89 24.50 -4.61
CA LEU A 221 -7.67 24.35 -5.83
C LEU A 221 -8.92 25.21 -5.74
N TYR A 222 -9.34 25.76 -6.86
CA TYR A 222 -10.63 26.43 -6.97
C TYR A 222 -11.74 25.38 -7.14
N ASP A 223 -12.87 25.58 -6.47
CA ASP A 223 -14.12 24.88 -6.75
C ASP A 223 -14.86 25.51 -7.95
N ASP A 224 -16.00 24.92 -8.32
CA ASP A 224 -16.83 25.41 -9.43
C ASP A 224 -17.37 26.84 -9.19
N ASP A 225 -17.51 27.24 -7.92
CA ASP A 225 -17.93 28.58 -7.51
C ASP A 225 -16.76 29.58 -7.37
N GLN A 226 -15.57 29.22 -7.83
CA GLN A 226 -14.33 30.02 -7.78
C GLN A 226 -13.82 30.29 -6.35
N ASN A 227 -14.22 29.52 -5.34
CA ASN A 227 -13.65 29.59 -4.02
C ASN A 227 -12.35 28.78 -3.96
N LEU A 228 -11.31 29.35 -3.38
CA LEU A 228 -9.99 28.73 -3.25
C LEU A 228 -9.93 27.90 -1.97
N HIS A 229 -9.85 26.57 -2.11
CA HIS A 229 -9.72 25.63 -1.00
C HIS A 229 -8.30 25.13 -0.83
N VAL A 230 -7.79 25.09 0.40
CA VAL A 230 -6.51 24.46 0.72
C VAL A 230 -6.67 22.94 0.66
N VAL A 231 -5.94 22.29 -0.27
CA VAL A 231 -6.02 20.85 -0.51
C VAL A 231 -4.82 20.08 0.02
N GLY A 232 -3.72 20.77 0.34
CA GLY A 232 -2.55 20.08 0.85
C GLY A 232 -1.31 20.96 0.96
N HIS A 233 -0.17 20.30 1.14
CA HIS A 233 1.13 20.97 1.14
C HIS A 233 2.22 20.07 0.57
N THR A 234 3.30 20.66 0.09
CA THR A 234 4.51 19.96 -0.35
C THR A 234 5.75 20.56 0.29
N SER A 235 6.72 19.73 0.67
CA SER A 235 7.95 20.16 1.36
C SER A 235 9.21 19.46 0.86
N SER A 236 9.08 18.57 -0.13
CA SER A 236 10.18 17.73 -0.64
C SER A 236 11.05 18.49 -1.66
N PHE A 237 11.68 19.58 -1.24
CA PHE A 237 12.55 20.41 -2.07
C PHE A 237 14.02 20.22 -1.72
N GLY A 238 14.88 20.19 -2.74
CA GLY A 238 16.32 20.25 -2.55
C GLY A 238 16.78 21.61 -1.98
N ALA A 239 17.97 21.65 -1.38
CA ALA A 239 18.48 22.87 -0.73
C ALA A 239 18.56 24.09 -1.68
N LYS A 240 18.88 23.88 -2.96
CA LYS A 240 18.90 24.92 -4.00
C LYS A 240 17.48 25.42 -4.28
N GLN A 241 16.55 24.51 -4.54
CA GLN A 241 15.15 24.83 -4.82
C GLN A 241 14.49 25.64 -3.69
N LYS A 242 14.81 25.33 -2.42
CA LYS A 242 14.27 26.05 -1.26
C LYS A 242 14.62 27.55 -1.25
N ARG A 243 15.78 27.92 -1.77
CA ARG A 243 16.20 29.31 -1.93
C ARG A 243 15.54 29.98 -3.14
N GLU A 244 15.59 29.29 -4.28
CA GLU A 244 14.98 29.78 -5.52
C GLU A 244 13.46 30.00 -5.36
N LEU A 245 12.78 29.13 -4.62
CA LEU A 245 11.35 29.30 -4.31
C LEU A 245 11.09 30.55 -3.47
N LEU A 246 11.99 30.93 -2.55
CA LEU A 246 11.80 32.16 -1.79
C LEU A 246 11.95 33.39 -2.69
N GLU A 247 12.97 33.42 -3.52
CA GLU A 247 13.19 34.51 -4.49
C GLU A 247 12.00 34.69 -5.43
N LEU A 248 11.41 33.58 -5.87
CA LEU A 248 10.23 33.55 -6.74
C LEU A 248 8.95 34.04 -6.03
N LEU A 249 8.75 33.66 -4.78
CA LEU A 249 7.48 33.87 -4.08
C LEU A 249 7.42 35.18 -3.27
N GLU A 250 8.55 35.67 -2.78
CA GLU A 250 8.57 36.87 -1.96
C GLU A 250 7.94 38.12 -2.64
N PRO A 251 8.12 38.37 -3.97
CA PRO A 251 7.45 39.46 -4.67
C PRO A 251 5.92 39.37 -4.69
N HIS A 252 5.36 38.16 -4.52
CA HIS A 252 3.92 37.91 -4.55
C HIS A 252 3.30 37.84 -3.15
N ARG A 253 4.07 38.12 -2.11
CA ARG A 253 3.60 38.02 -0.73
C ARG A 253 2.69 39.19 -0.36
N THR A 254 1.47 38.92 0.03
CA THR A 254 0.48 39.95 0.43
C THR A 254 0.57 40.34 1.91
N HIS A 255 1.28 39.56 2.72
CA HIS A 255 1.32 39.68 4.21
C HIS A 255 -0.03 39.51 4.90
N GLU A 256 -1.07 39.16 4.18
CA GLU A 256 -2.38 38.83 4.74
C GLU A 256 -2.33 37.41 5.31
N ARG A 257 -2.92 37.24 6.49
CA ARG A 257 -3.23 35.90 6.99
C ARG A 257 -4.45 35.43 6.23
N GLY A 258 -4.32 34.40 5.41
CA GLY A 258 -5.46 33.77 4.75
C GLY A 258 -6.53 33.39 5.78
N SER A 259 -7.78 33.71 5.49
CA SER A 259 -8.95 33.34 6.28
C SER A 259 -9.30 31.85 6.22
N GLY A 260 -8.38 31.02 5.74
CA GLY A 260 -8.61 29.58 5.57
C GLY A 260 -8.93 28.91 6.89
N GLU A 261 -9.98 28.08 6.91
CA GLU A 261 -10.27 27.19 8.02
C GLU A 261 -9.00 26.40 8.39
N PRO A 262 -8.76 26.11 9.67
CA PRO A 262 -7.58 25.39 10.09
C PRO A 262 -7.56 24.03 9.38
N SER A 263 -6.54 23.80 8.55
CA SER A 263 -6.34 22.51 7.91
C SER A 263 -6.44 21.40 8.97
N ARG A 264 -6.94 20.22 8.60
CA ARG A 264 -6.98 19.02 9.45
C ARG A 264 -5.63 18.62 10.05
N TRP A 265 -4.56 19.28 9.63
CA TRP A 265 -3.19 19.08 10.05
C TRP A 265 -2.78 20.14 11.06
N LYS A 266 -3.25 19.98 12.30
CA LYS A 266 -2.61 20.65 13.44
C LYS A 266 -1.30 19.92 13.71
N SER A 267 -0.20 20.67 13.60
CA SER A 267 1.16 20.25 14.02
C SER A 267 1.18 19.96 15.52
#